data_11dc7adc1e000dce7ba6c1f1b5a5b66b
#
_entry.id   11dc7adc1e000dce7ba6c1f1b5a5b66b
#
_cell.length_a   1.000
_cell.length_b   1.000
_cell.length_c   1.000
_cell.angle_alpha   90.00
_cell.angle_beta   90.00
_cell.angle_gamma   90.00
#
_symmetry.space_group_name_H-M   'P 1'
#
loop_
_entity.id
_entity.type
_entity.pdbx_description
1 polymer ?
#
loop_
_entity_poly.entity_id
_entity_poly.type
_entity_poly.pdbx_seq_one_letter_code
_entity_poly.pdbx_strand_id
1 'polypeptide(L)'
;MRAQLLLLLTVLLGAPLCARADDLIVLLQARSCPNCKLADADLVHADLRDAELTSADLKRANLSRARLDGADLRDADLRFSSLQGASLRGADLRGARLDGTDLRQADLSGTLINRGALERSHWLGAIGINEGLRSPASLHNAGVDEANAGRWPQAERLFGEAIQADPDQAMSWIARGISRGEQGNEAKAAQDLLHAADLLDRQGAAEQSKQIRQAVDKLQTDESDGSKSGNGLGSALLGGTLSTLNALAPLALKALVPGGI
;
A
#
# COMPACT_ATOMS: atom_id res chain seq x y z
N MET A 1 -73.73 -21.21 -2.21
CA MET A 1 -72.76 -21.02 -3.32
C MET A 1 -71.60 -20.22 -2.76
N ARG A 2 -70.45 -20.88 -2.57
CA ARG A 2 -69.31 -20.34 -1.84
C ARG A 2 -68.32 -19.69 -2.84
N ALA A 3 -68.09 -18.42 -2.72
CA ALA A 3 -67.03 -17.72 -3.44
C ALA A 3 -65.74 -17.85 -2.62
N GLN A 4 -64.80 -18.58 -3.15
CA GLN A 4 -63.42 -18.65 -2.61
C GLN A 4 -62.67 -17.42 -3.03
N LEU A 5 -62.25 -16.63 -2.04
CA LEU A 5 -61.37 -15.50 -2.20
C LEU A 5 -59.94 -16.00 -2.26
N LEU A 6 -59.35 -16.11 -3.46
CA LEU A 6 -57.92 -16.37 -3.66
C LEU A 6 -57.14 -15.10 -3.27
N LEU A 7 -56.50 -15.15 -2.12
CA LEU A 7 -55.45 -14.20 -1.76
C LEU A 7 -54.20 -14.54 -2.59
N LEU A 8 -53.96 -13.76 -3.64
CA LEU A 8 -52.71 -13.70 -4.35
C LEU A 8 -51.70 -12.95 -3.46
N LEU A 9 -50.91 -13.74 -2.75
CA LEU A 9 -49.73 -13.23 -2.05
C LEU A 9 -48.67 -12.88 -3.11
N THR A 10 -48.65 -11.68 -3.57
CA THR A 10 -47.54 -11.15 -4.36
C THR A 10 -46.32 -11.09 -3.46
N VAL A 11 -45.45 -12.08 -3.62
CA VAL A 11 -44.10 -12.02 -3.09
C VAL A 11 -43.39 -10.86 -3.82
N LEU A 12 -43.36 -9.70 -3.18
CA LEU A 12 -42.45 -8.65 -3.59
C LEU A 12 -41.04 -9.23 -3.49
N LEU A 13 -40.42 -9.43 -4.65
CA LEU A 13 -38.99 -9.62 -4.74
C LEU A 13 -38.30 -8.36 -4.18
N GLY A 14 -38.17 -8.32 -2.89
CA GLY A 14 -37.39 -7.34 -2.16
C GLY A 14 -35.93 -7.54 -2.50
N ALA A 15 -35.32 -6.49 -2.93
CA ALA A 15 -33.95 -6.35 -3.32
C ALA A 15 -32.93 -6.87 -2.27
N PRO A 16 -31.69 -7.19 -2.67
CA PRO A 16 -30.65 -7.80 -1.82
C PRO A 16 -30.04 -6.85 -0.76
N LEU A 17 -30.77 -5.85 -0.32
CA LEU A 17 -30.34 -4.92 0.73
C LEU A 17 -30.40 -5.49 2.16
N CYS A 18 -31.21 -6.55 2.39
CA CYS A 18 -31.32 -7.16 3.72
C CYS A 18 -30.16 -8.11 4.06
N ALA A 19 -29.51 -8.73 3.07
CA ALA A 19 -28.46 -9.71 3.32
C ALA A 19 -27.24 -9.16 4.08
N ARG A 20 -26.94 -7.88 3.94
CA ARG A 20 -25.81 -7.21 4.60
C ARG A 20 -26.04 -6.93 6.09
N ALA A 21 -27.26 -6.54 6.46
CA ALA A 21 -27.60 -6.26 7.85
C ALA A 21 -27.67 -7.57 8.67
N ASP A 22 -28.15 -8.64 8.06
CA ASP A 22 -28.23 -9.95 8.69
C ASP A 22 -26.83 -10.52 8.96
N ASP A 23 -25.91 -10.46 8.00
CA ASP A 23 -24.52 -10.93 8.15
C ASP A 23 -23.77 -10.18 9.26
N LEU A 24 -23.95 -8.86 9.36
CA LEU A 24 -23.33 -8.07 10.41
C LEU A 24 -23.86 -8.45 11.80
N ILE A 25 -25.17 -8.65 11.92
CA ILE A 25 -25.81 -9.08 13.18
C ILE A 25 -25.29 -10.47 13.57
N VAL A 26 -25.23 -11.41 12.61
CA VAL A 26 -24.70 -12.76 12.83
C VAL A 26 -23.27 -12.71 13.31
N LEU A 27 -22.41 -11.93 12.66
CA LEU A 27 -21.02 -11.77 13.07
C LEU A 27 -20.89 -11.23 14.50
N LEU A 28 -21.61 -10.16 14.82
CA LEU A 28 -21.49 -9.50 16.14
C LEU A 28 -22.07 -10.35 17.28
N GLN A 29 -23.04 -11.23 16.99
CA GLN A 29 -23.65 -12.11 17.98
C GLN A 29 -22.92 -13.45 18.13
N ALA A 30 -22.61 -14.10 17.00
CA ALA A 30 -22.07 -15.45 16.99
C ALA A 30 -20.54 -15.52 16.84
N ARG A 31 -19.88 -14.42 16.39
CA ARG A 31 -18.46 -14.40 15.99
C ARG A 31 -18.07 -15.45 14.94
N SER A 32 -19.05 -15.99 14.24
CA SER A 32 -18.84 -16.98 13.17
C SER A 32 -19.68 -16.57 11.98
N CYS A 33 -19.02 -16.22 10.88
CA CYS A 33 -19.67 -15.73 9.68
C CYS A 33 -18.78 -15.98 8.44
N PRO A 34 -18.50 -17.27 8.12
CA PRO A 34 -17.73 -17.59 6.93
C PRO A 34 -18.48 -17.20 5.65
N ASN A 35 -17.74 -16.66 4.65
CA ASN A 35 -18.28 -16.14 3.39
C ASN A 35 -19.26 -14.97 3.51
N CYS A 36 -19.34 -14.30 4.65
CA CYS A 36 -20.22 -13.15 4.87
C CYS A 36 -19.91 -11.98 3.93
N LYS A 37 -20.95 -11.25 3.57
CA LYS A 37 -20.88 -10.06 2.74
C LYS A 37 -20.88 -8.81 3.63
N LEU A 38 -19.69 -8.45 4.10
CA LEU A 38 -19.44 -7.34 5.02
C LEU A 38 -18.70 -6.18 4.35
N ALA A 39 -18.74 -6.11 3.02
CA ALA A 39 -18.13 -4.99 2.31
C ALA A 39 -18.77 -3.66 2.75
N ASP A 40 -17.95 -2.62 2.94
CA ASP A 40 -18.33 -1.31 3.47
C ASP A 40 -18.93 -1.32 4.89
N ALA A 41 -18.82 -2.44 5.64
CA ALA A 41 -19.34 -2.50 7.01
C ALA A 41 -18.53 -1.60 7.96
N ASP A 42 -19.23 -0.99 8.92
CA ASP A 42 -18.59 -0.28 10.03
C ASP A 42 -18.44 -1.22 11.23
N LEU A 43 -17.19 -1.60 11.48
CA LEU A 43 -16.75 -2.52 12.54
C LEU A 43 -15.71 -1.85 13.45
N VAL A 44 -15.73 -0.52 13.54
CA VAL A 44 -14.81 0.24 14.40
C VAL A 44 -14.97 -0.22 15.85
N HIS A 45 -13.84 -0.53 16.49
CA HIS A 45 -13.79 -1.06 17.86
C HIS A 45 -14.52 -2.39 18.09
N ALA A 46 -14.96 -3.09 17.06
CA ALA A 46 -15.67 -4.38 17.23
C ALA A 46 -14.78 -5.41 17.94
N ASP A 47 -15.38 -6.18 18.85
CA ASP A 47 -14.74 -7.32 19.50
C ASP A 47 -14.98 -8.59 18.66
N LEU A 48 -14.02 -8.88 17.79
CA LEU A 48 -14.01 -10.00 16.85
C LEU A 48 -12.91 -11.01 17.18
N ARG A 49 -12.55 -11.11 18.46
CA ARG A 49 -11.55 -12.10 18.89
C ARG A 49 -12.07 -13.51 18.63
N ASP A 50 -11.16 -14.34 18.10
CA ASP A 50 -11.44 -15.72 17.70
C ASP A 50 -12.60 -15.85 16.70
N ALA A 51 -12.92 -14.76 15.97
CA ALA A 51 -14.01 -14.77 14.99
C ALA A 51 -13.66 -15.64 13.78
N GLU A 52 -14.64 -16.40 13.30
CA GLU A 52 -14.54 -17.18 12.06
C GLU A 52 -15.04 -16.32 10.88
N LEU A 53 -14.10 -15.79 10.10
CA LEU A 53 -14.34 -14.89 8.97
C LEU A 53 -13.72 -15.42 7.67
N THR A 54 -13.54 -16.74 7.58
CA THR A 54 -12.96 -17.39 6.40
C THR A 54 -13.71 -17.00 5.13
N SER A 55 -12.98 -16.53 4.11
CA SER A 55 -13.52 -16.09 2.82
C SER A 55 -14.55 -14.95 2.90
N ALA A 56 -14.62 -14.22 4.00
CA ALA A 56 -15.55 -13.09 4.14
C ALA A 56 -15.17 -11.94 3.17
N ASP A 57 -16.18 -11.30 2.59
CA ASP A 57 -16.00 -10.07 1.81
C ASP A 57 -16.03 -8.86 2.75
N LEU A 58 -14.86 -8.39 3.13
CA LEU A 58 -14.61 -7.24 4.00
C LEU A 58 -14.05 -6.03 3.22
N LYS A 59 -14.24 -6.00 1.91
CA LYS A 59 -13.78 -4.88 1.07
C LYS A 59 -14.29 -3.55 1.60
N ARG A 60 -13.37 -2.58 1.73
CA ARG A 60 -13.68 -1.23 2.22
C ARG A 60 -14.35 -1.19 3.59
N ALA A 61 -14.38 -2.30 4.34
CA ALA A 61 -14.87 -2.30 5.71
C ALA A 61 -13.96 -1.45 6.62
N ASN A 62 -14.57 -0.80 7.60
CA ASN A 62 -13.84 -0.06 8.61
C ASN A 62 -13.69 -0.91 9.89
N LEU A 63 -12.54 -1.53 10.02
CA LEU A 63 -12.12 -2.35 11.17
C LEU A 63 -11.13 -1.60 12.07
N SER A 64 -11.10 -0.26 12.00
CA SER A 64 -10.15 0.53 12.77
C SER A 64 -10.31 0.24 14.26
N ARG A 65 -9.18 -0.07 14.91
CA ARG A 65 -9.11 -0.41 16.35
C ARG A 65 -9.98 -1.61 16.75
N ALA A 66 -10.42 -2.44 15.79
CA ALA A 66 -11.09 -3.70 16.10
C ALA A 66 -10.14 -4.68 16.78
N ARG A 67 -10.68 -5.61 17.54
CA ARG A 67 -9.96 -6.69 18.21
C ARG A 67 -10.19 -7.97 17.41
N LEU A 68 -9.19 -8.39 16.67
CA LEU A 68 -9.21 -9.58 15.80
C LEU A 68 -8.19 -10.62 16.27
N ASP A 69 -7.83 -10.59 17.57
CA ASP A 69 -6.85 -11.53 18.12
C ASP A 69 -7.37 -12.97 17.92
N GLY A 70 -6.54 -13.83 17.33
CA GLY A 70 -6.89 -15.22 17.03
C GLY A 70 -7.93 -15.44 15.93
N ALA A 71 -8.44 -14.39 15.27
CA ALA A 71 -9.47 -14.53 14.24
C ALA A 71 -8.98 -15.33 13.02
N ASP A 72 -9.85 -16.12 12.46
CA ASP A 72 -9.64 -16.84 11.20
C ASP A 72 -10.12 -16.00 10.02
N LEU A 73 -9.19 -15.34 9.36
CA LEU A 73 -9.38 -14.47 8.21
C LEU A 73 -8.83 -15.10 6.92
N ARG A 74 -8.66 -16.43 6.90
CA ARG A 74 -8.14 -17.12 5.70
C ARG A 74 -9.01 -16.84 4.49
N ASP A 75 -8.33 -16.52 3.38
CA ASP A 75 -8.96 -16.22 2.10
C ASP A 75 -9.94 -15.01 2.12
N ALA A 76 -9.99 -14.24 3.21
CA ALA A 76 -10.85 -13.06 3.31
C ALA A 76 -10.41 -11.95 2.33
N ASP A 77 -11.37 -11.22 1.78
CA ASP A 77 -11.11 -10.07 0.92
C ASP A 77 -11.13 -8.78 1.74
N LEU A 78 -9.96 -8.33 2.17
CA LEU A 78 -9.76 -7.13 2.98
C LEU A 78 -9.31 -5.91 2.15
N ARG A 79 -9.40 -5.98 0.82
CA ARG A 79 -8.93 -4.91 -0.05
C ARG A 79 -9.58 -3.57 0.29
N PHE A 80 -8.72 -2.54 0.39
CA PHE A 80 -9.13 -1.17 0.69
C PHE A 80 -9.85 -1.00 2.03
N SER A 81 -9.79 -1.98 2.93
CA SER A 81 -10.34 -1.87 4.28
C SER A 81 -9.40 -1.08 5.20
N SER A 82 -9.93 -0.54 6.28
CA SER A 82 -9.13 0.08 7.33
C SER A 82 -9.02 -0.87 8.54
N LEU A 83 -7.79 -1.26 8.84
CA LEU A 83 -7.38 -1.99 10.05
C LEU A 83 -6.46 -1.12 10.92
N GLN A 84 -6.53 0.20 10.76
CA GLN A 84 -5.67 1.12 11.50
C GLN A 84 -5.80 0.92 13.01
N GLY A 85 -4.67 0.61 13.66
CA GLY A 85 -4.63 0.37 15.10
C GLY A 85 -5.39 -0.87 15.57
N ALA A 86 -5.80 -1.77 14.68
CA ALA A 86 -6.45 -3.03 15.03
C ALA A 86 -5.46 -4.00 15.69
N SER A 87 -5.96 -4.88 16.56
CA SER A 87 -5.20 -6.00 17.10
C SER A 87 -5.51 -7.26 16.31
N LEU A 88 -4.46 -7.85 15.70
CA LEU A 88 -4.52 -9.06 14.87
C LEU A 88 -3.61 -10.16 15.44
N ARG A 89 -3.31 -10.11 16.73
CA ARG A 89 -2.38 -11.05 17.36
C ARG A 89 -2.79 -12.48 17.15
N GLY A 90 -1.90 -13.28 16.57
CA GLY A 90 -2.18 -14.69 16.30
C GLY A 90 -3.28 -14.97 15.29
N ALA A 91 -3.85 -13.96 14.63
CA ALA A 91 -4.84 -14.14 13.59
C ALA A 91 -4.26 -14.90 12.38
N ASP A 92 -5.11 -15.61 11.65
CA ASP A 92 -4.73 -16.30 10.42
C ASP A 92 -5.21 -15.54 9.18
N LEU A 93 -4.27 -14.89 8.50
CA LEU A 93 -4.48 -14.11 7.28
C LEU A 93 -3.97 -14.84 6.02
N ARG A 94 -3.72 -16.15 6.09
CA ARG A 94 -3.22 -16.88 4.91
C ARG A 94 -4.26 -16.88 3.80
N GLY A 95 -3.84 -16.52 2.59
CA GLY A 95 -4.73 -16.36 1.46
C GLY A 95 -5.53 -15.05 1.44
N ALA A 96 -5.54 -14.27 2.51
CA ALA A 96 -6.25 -13.00 2.57
C ALA A 96 -5.69 -11.99 1.55
N ARG A 97 -6.57 -11.18 0.98
CA ARG A 97 -6.23 -10.13 0.02
C ARG A 97 -6.15 -8.79 0.73
N LEU A 98 -4.95 -8.22 0.78
CA LEU A 98 -4.63 -7.02 1.55
C LEU A 98 -4.29 -5.79 0.66
N ASP A 99 -4.60 -5.83 -0.64
CA ASP A 99 -4.28 -4.73 -1.53
C ASP A 99 -4.98 -3.42 -1.10
N GLY A 100 -4.21 -2.37 -0.85
CA GLY A 100 -4.74 -1.08 -0.40
C GLY A 100 -5.29 -1.08 1.03
N THR A 101 -5.08 -2.16 1.80
CA THR A 101 -5.50 -2.22 3.20
C THR A 101 -4.64 -1.31 4.07
N ASP A 102 -5.28 -0.52 4.93
CA ASP A 102 -4.59 0.31 5.92
C ASP A 102 -4.34 -0.48 7.21
N LEU A 103 -3.10 -0.92 7.39
CA LEU A 103 -2.60 -1.64 8.57
C LEU A 103 -1.74 -0.75 9.48
N ARG A 104 -1.74 0.57 9.28
CA ARG A 104 -0.90 1.47 10.08
C ARG A 104 -1.24 1.34 11.57
N GLN A 105 -0.20 1.20 12.39
CA GLN A 105 -0.31 1.02 13.84
C GLN A 105 -1.05 -0.26 14.27
N ALA A 106 -1.34 -1.20 13.36
CA ALA A 106 -1.91 -2.50 13.71
C ALA A 106 -0.89 -3.38 14.43
N ASP A 107 -1.37 -4.28 15.29
CA ASP A 107 -0.55 -5.31 15.93
C ASP A 107 -0.69 -6.65 15.20
N LEU A 108 0.35 -7.01 14.44
CA LEU A 108 0.44 -8.25 13.66
C LEU A 108 1.28 -9.32 14.37
N SER A 109 1.51 -9.19 15.67
CA SER A 109 2.36 -10.12 16.43
C SER A 109 1.79 -11.55 16.36
N GLY A 110 2.61 -12.48 15.86
CA GLY A 110 2.22 -13.89 15.73
C GLY A 110 1.18 -14.18 14.65
N THR A 111 0.81 -13.20 13.84
CA THR A 111 -0.12 -13.38 12.71
C THR A 111 0.47 -14.34 11.67
N LEU A 112 -0.36 -15.26 11.18
CA LEU A 112 -0.01 -16.13 10.06
C LEU A 112 -0.40 -15.42 8.75
N ILE A 113 0.59 -15.07 7.95
CA ILE A 113 0.40 -14.27 6.72
C ILE A 113 1.36 -14.76 5.62
N ASN A 114 0.93 -14.72 4.36
CA ASN A 114 1.75 -15.10 3.24
C ASN A 114 2.84 -14.07 2.94
N ARG A 115 3.99 -14.54 2.42
CA ARG A 115 5.02 -13.64 1.86
C ARG A 115 4.41 -12.75 0.78
N GLY A 116 4.81 -11.49 0.74
CA GLY A 116 4.33 -10.54 -0.26
C GLY A 116 2.93 -9.97 -0.01
N ALA A 117 2.18 -10.47 0.97
CA ALA A 117 0.84 -9.99 1.27
C ALA A 117 0.82 -8.49 1.64
N LEU A 118 1.92 -7.98 2.20
CA LEU A 118 2.03 -6.57 2.60
C LEU A 118 2.52 -5.62 1.49
N GLU A 119 2.84 -6.14 0.31
CA GLU A 119 3.50 -5.35 -0.75
C GLU A 119 2.67 -4.16 -1.22
N ARG A 120 1.36 -4.28 -1.23
CA ARG A 120 0.42 -3.23 -1.65
C ARG A 120 -0.50 -2.76 -0.53
N SER A 121 -0.11 -2.97 0.73
CA SER A 121 -0.82 -2.47 1.91
C SER A 121 -0.04 -1.34 2.57
N HIS A 122 -0.73 -0.51 3.34
CA HIS A 122 -0.14 0.57 4.14
C HIS A 122 0.16 0.04 5.54
N TRP A 123 1.35 -0.52 5.76
CA TRP A 123 1.70 -1.21 7.01
C TRP A 123 2.65 -0.41 7.92
N LEU A 124 3.04 0.79 7.53
CA LEU A 124 4.04 1.55 8.27
C LEU A 124 3.58 1.85 9.71
N GLY A 125 4.46 1.55 10.67
CA GLY A 125 4.12 1.65 12.09
C GLY A 125 3.34 0.46 12.66
N ALA A 126 3.00 -0.55 11.85
CA ALA A 126 2.50 -1.81 12.38
C ALA A 126 3.61 -2.55 13.13
N ILE A 127 3.23 -3.27 14.19
CA ILE A 127 4.16 -4.06 15.01
C ILE A 127 3.99 -5.55 14.71
N GLY A 128 5.01 -6.36 15.06
CA GLY A 128 4.99 -7.80 14.81
C GLY A 128 5.30 -8.21 13.38
N ILE A 129 5.69 -7.28 12.50
CA ILE A 129 6.14 -7.60 11.14
C ILE A 129 7.58 -8.12 11.22
N ASN A 130 7.77 -9.40 10.88
CA ASN A 130 9.09 -10.01 10.78
C ASN A 130 9.80 -9.61 9.46
N GLU A 131 11.14 -9.79 9.42
CA GLU A 131 11.95 -9.44 8.25
C GLU A 131 11.51 -10.18 6.98
N GLY A 132 11.01 -11.41 7.10
CA GLY A 132 10.54 -12.19 5.95
C GLY A 132 9.29 -11.65 5.26
N LEU A 133 8.57 -10.70 5.89
CA LEU A 133 7.41 -10.01 5.33
C LEU A 133 7.79 -8.65 4.71
N ARG A 134 8.99 -8.14 5.00
CA ARG A 134 9.52 -6.87 4.46
C ARG A 134 10.25 -7.12 3.15
N SER A 135 9.49 -7.36 2.07
CA SER A 135 10.07 -7.51 0.74
C SER A 135 10.61 -6.17 0.21
N PRO A 136 11.56 -6.17 -0.76
CA PRO A 136 12.03 -4.94 -1.40
C PRO A 136 10.87 -4.08 -1.93
N ALA A 137 9.86 -4.73 -2.54
CA ALA A 137 8.68 -4.05 -3.06
C ALA A 137 7.84 -3.42 -1.94
N SER A 138 7.61 -4.11 -0.81
CA SER A 138 6.85 -3.55 0.31
C SER A 138 7.56 -2.36 0.96
N LEU A 139 8.89 -2.42 1.07
CA LEU A 139 9.72 -1.32 1.57
C LEU A 139 9.69 -0.11 0.63
N HIS A 140 9.81 -0.36 -0.69
CA HIS A 140 9.69 0.70 -1.69
C HIS A 140 8.33 1.38 -1.61
N ASN A 141 7.25 0.60 -1.59
CA ASN A 141 5.89 1.13 -1.55
C ASN A 141 5.61 1.94 -0.27
N ALA A 142 6.10 1.48 0.87
CA ALA A 142 6.05 2.27 2.11
C ALA A 142 6.85 3.57 2.00
N GLY A 143 7.99 3.56 1.30
CA GLY A 143 8.76 4.77 0.97
C GLY A 143 7.98 5.75 0.09
N VAL A 144 7.23 5.23 -0.88
CA VAL A 144 6.33 6.03 -1.74
C VAL A 144 5.23 6.70 -0.91
N ASP A 145 4.62 5.99 0.04
CA ASP A 145 3.61 6.56 0.94
C ASP A 145 4.19 7.73 1.77
N GLU A 146 5.41 7.57 2.29
CA GLU A 146 6.09 8.62 3.03
C GLU A 146 6.46 9.83 2.15
N ALA A 147 6.94 9.59 0.93
CA ALA A 147 7.26 10.62 -0.05
C ALA A 147 6.02 11.44 -0.45
N ASN A 148 4.91 10.75 -0.74
CA ASN A 148 3.62 11.39 -1.07
C ASN A 148 3.06 12.22 0.10
N ALA A 149 3.42 11.87 1.33
CA ALA A 149 3.09 12.64 2.53
C ALA A 149 4.10 13.78 2.83
N GLY A 150 5.12 14.00 1.99
CA GLY A 150 6.17 14.98 2.17
C GLY A 150 7.18 14.63 3.26
N ARG A 151 7.17 13.41 3.77
CA ARG A 151 8.08 12.95 4.83
C ARG A 151 9.36 12.37 4.23
N TRP A 152 10.12 13.22 3.55
CA TRP A 152 11.30 12.85 2.75
C TRP A 152 12.40 12.09 3.51
N PRO A 153 12.75 12.44 4.78
CA PRO A 153 13.75 11.68 5.53
C PRO A 153 13.31 10.23 5.83
N GLN A 154 12.02 10.01 6.04
CA GLN A 154 11.45 8.67 6.25
C GLN A 154 11.44 7.88 4.94
N ALA A 155 11.03 8.54 3.84
CA ALA A 155 11.05 7.97 2.50
C ALA A 155 12.47 7.53 2.10
N GLU A 156 13.49 8.40 2.26
CA GLU A 156 14.89 8.09 1.99
C GLU A 156 15.36 6.83 2.73
N ARG A 157 14.99 6.68 4.00
CA ARG A 157 15.37 5.54 4.82
C ARG A 157 14.75 4.24 4.28
N LEU A 158 13.44 4.26 3.96
CA LEU A 158 12.72 3.10 3.44
C LEU A 158 13.24 2.68 2.06
N PHE A 159 13.51 3.63 1.16
CA PHE A 159 14.15 3.32 -0.12
C PHE A 159 15.57 2.77 0.08
N GLY A 160 16.30 3.25 1.09
CA GLY A 160 17.59 2.70 1.48
C GLY A 160 17.51 1.23 1.91
N GLU A 161 16.51 0.88 2.73
CA GLU A 161 16.25 -0.50 3.13
C GLU A 161 15.82 -1.38 1.94
N ALA A 162 14.99 -0.84 1.03
CA ALA A 162 14.61 -1.54 -0.20
C ALA A 162 15.82 -1.84 -1.10
N ILE A 163 16.74 -0.88 -1.25
CA ILE A 163 18.00 -1.05 -2.01
C ILE A 163 18.92 -2.08 -1.35
N GLN A 164 19.00 -2.10 -0.02
CA GLN A 164 19.78 -3.13 0.68
C GLN A 164 19.23 -4.54 0.44
N ALA A 165 17.90 -4.67 0.36
CA ALA A 165 17.24 -5.94 0.10
C ALA A 165 17.30 -6.37 -1.38
N ASP A 166 17.27 -5.41 -2.31
CA ASP A 166 17.43 -5.63 -3.76
C ASP A 166 18.18 -4.45 -4.40
N PRO A 167 19.52 -4.55 -4.54
CA PRO A 167 20.35 -3.49 -5.11
C PRO A 167 20.11 -3.25 -6.61
N ASP A 168 19.57 -4.22 -7.33
CA ASP A 168 19.37 -4.13 -8.78
C ASP A 168 18.03 -3.46 -9.16
N GLN A 169 17.22 -3.09 -8.19
CA GLN A 169 15.95 -2.41 -8.42
C GLN A 169 16.16 -0.91 -8.68
N ALA A 170 16.32 -0.50 -9.95
CA ALA A 170 16.59 0.87 -10.36
C ALA A 170 15.59 1.90 -9.80
N MET A 171 14.29 1.53 -9.67
CA MET A 171 13.25 2.44 -9.20
C MET A 171 13.47 2.90 -7.75
N SER A 172 13.99 2.05 -6.88
CA SER A 172 14.30 2.42 -5.50
C SER A 172 15.46 3.43 -5.41
N TRP A 173 16.46 3.30 -6.30
CA TRP A 173 17.53 4.29 -6.40
C TRP A 173 17.03 5.64 -6.90
N ILE A 174 16.16 5.66 -7.92
CA ILE A 174 15.54 6.91 -8.41
C ILE A 174 14.74 7.56 -7.30
N ALA A 175 13.90 6.81 -6.62
CA ALA A 175 13.03 7.31 -5.55
C ALA A 175 13.83 7.86 -4.36
N ARG A 176 14.95 7.20 -3.98
CA ARG A 176 15.86 7.72 -2.96
C ARG A 176 16.58 8.97 -3.42
N GLY A 177 17.02 9.01 -4.68
CA GLY A 177 17.61 10.21 -5.28
C GLY A 177 16.66 11.40 -5.23
N ILE A 178 15.39 11.22 -5.59
CA ILE A 178 14.36 12.26 -5.48
C ILE A 178 14.22 12.70 -4.01
N SER A 179 14.09 11.75 -3.08
CA SER A 179 13.93 12.06 -1.65
C SER A 179 15.12 12.86 -1.09
N ARG A 180 16.33 12.59 -1.56
CA ARG A 180 17.55 13.35 -1.21
C ARG A 180 17.55 14.76 -1.80
N GLY A 181 17.08 14.88 -3.04
CA GLY A 181 16.95 16.17 -3.71
C GLY A 181 15.96 17.07 -2.99
N GLU A 182 14.79 16.54 -2.57
CA GLU A 182 13.79 17.29 -1.79
C GLU A 182 14.31 17.78 -0.44
N GLN A 183 15.35 17.13 0.08
CA GLN A 183 16.05 17.56 1.30
C GLN A 183 17.24 18.50 1.02
N GLY A 184 17.46 18.92 -0.22
CA GLY A 184 18.59 19.75 -0.62
C GLY A 184 19.94 19.02 -0.71
N ASN A 185 19.91 17.68 -0.74
CA ASN A 185 21.14 16.86 -0.78
C ASN A 185 21.50 16.48 -2.21
N GLU A 186 21.77 17.49 -3.03
CA GLU A 186 21.88 17.39 -4.49
C GLU A 186 22.98 16.43 -4.95
N ALA A 187 24.15 16.48 -4.31
CA ALA A 187 25.26 15.60 -4.66
C ALA A 187 24.92 14.12 -4.48
N LYS A 188 24.27 13.76 -3.36
CA LYS A 188 23.82 12.36 -3.13
C LYS A 188 22.66 11.98 -4.03
N ALA A 189 21.77 12.93 -4.35
CA ALA A 189 20.69 12.70 -5.29
C ALA A 189 21.24 12.36 -6.68
N ALA A 190 22.20 13.15 -7.18
CA ALA A 190 22.84 12.88 -8.47
C ALA A 190 23.55 11.52 -8.49
N GLN A 191 24.24 11.13 -7.41
CA GLN A 191 24.86 9.81 -7.30
C GLN A 191 23.86 8.66 -7.43
N ASP A 192 22.72 8.73 -6.72
CA ASP A 192 21.68 7.71 -6.79
C ASP A 192 21.06 7.64 -8.19
N LEU A 193 20.78 8.79 -8.80
CA LEU A 193 20.19 8.87 -10.14
C LEU A 193 21.14 8.32 -11.21
N LEU A 194 22.44 8.63 -11.14
CA LEU A 194 23.43 8.07 -12.07
C LEU A 194 23.58 6.55 -11.89
N HIS A 195 23.57 6.07 -10.64
CA HIS A 195 23.59 4.62 -10.38
C HIS A 195 22.35 3.92 -10.95
N ALA A 196 21.17 4.54 -10.79
CA ALA A 196 19.93 4.04 -11.39
C ALA A 196 20.01 4.00 -12.92
N ALA A 197 20.62 5.01 -13.55
CA ALA A 197 20.84 5.03 -14.98
C ALA A 197 21.74 3.87 -15.44
N ASP A 198 22.81 3.56 -14.70
CA ASP A 198 23.67 2.41 -14.99
C ASP A 198 22.93 1.06 -14.85
N LEU A 199 22.02 0.94 -13.87
CA LEU A 199 21.16 -0.22 -13.71
C LEU A 199 20.20 -0.37 -14.89
N LEU A 200 19.56 0.72 -15.31
CA LEU A 200 18.64 0.73 -16.44
C LEU A 200 19.33 0.37 -17.76
N ASP A 201 20.57 0.83 -17.98
CA ASP A 201 21.36 0.43 -19.15
C ASP A 201 21.59 -1.09 -19.17
N ARG A 202 21.97 -1.67 -18.02
CA ARG A 202 22.16 -3.13 -17.89
C ARG A 202 20.86 -3.91 -18.08
N GLN A 203 19.72 -3.33 -17.75
CA GLN A 203 18.38 -3.91 -17.93
C GLN A 203 17.79 -3.68 -19.34
N GLY A 204 18.53 -3.02 -20.25
CA GLY A 204 18.10 -2.75 -21.62
C GLY A 204 17.17 -1.54 -21.76
N ALA A 205 16.99 -0.75 -20.69
CA ALA A 205 16.15 0.45 -20.66
C ALA A 205 16.96 1.73 -20.99
N ALA A 206 17.73 1.69 -22.07
CA ALA A 206 18.71 2.72 -22.44
C ALA A 206 18.10 4.13 -22.63
N GLU A 207 16.86 4.22 -23.11
CA GLU A 207 16.20 5.52 -23.28
C GLU A 207 15.91 6.17 -21.91
N GLN A 208 15.45 5.40 -20.93
CA GLN A 208 15.22 5.89 -19.57
C GLN A 208 16.55 6.30 -18.90
N SER A 209 17.59 5.49 -19.06
CA SER A 209 18.94 5.82 -18.59
C SER A 209 19.42 7.15 -19.16
N LYS A 210 19.32 7.35 -20.48
CA LYS A 210 19.69 8.61 -21.15
C LYS A 210 18.93 9.82 -20.59
N GLN A 211 17.63 9.68 -20.38
CA GLN A 211 16.80 10.74 -19.83
C GLN A 211 17.25 11.14 -18.42
N ILE A 212 17.58 10.17 -17.56
CA ILE A 212 18.09 10.43 -16.21
C ILE A 212 19.42 11.17 -16.27
N ARG A 213 20.39 10.71 -17.11
CA ARG A 213 21.69 11.38 -17.26
C ARG A 213 21.56 12.82 -17.72
N GLN A 214 20.73 13.05 -18.75
CA GLN A 214 20.47 14.41 -19.26
C GLN A 214 19.88 15.34 -18.20
N ALA A 215 19.05 14.80 -17.34
CA ALA A 215 18.46 15.58 -16.27
C ALA A 215 19.48 15.91 -15.17
N VAL A 216 20.35 14.97 -14.80
CA VAL A 216 21.44 15.20 -13.85
C VAL A 216 22.42 16.25 -14.40
N ASP A 217 22.80 16.17 -15.68
CA ASP A 217 23.69 17.16 -16.34
C ASP A 217 23.10 18.56 -16.28
N LYS A 218 21.81 18.72 -16.56
CA LYS A 218 21.14 20.03 -16.48
C LYS A 218 21.18 20.61 -15.08
N LEU A 219 20.94 19.78 -14.07
CA LEU A 219 20.96 20.23 -12.67
C LEU A 219 22.34 20.72 -12.24
N GLN A 220 23.41 20.04 -12.68
CA GLN A 220 24.79 20.43 -12.39
C GLN A 220 25.21 21.71 -13.13
N THR A 221 24.64 21.98 -14.32
CA THR A 221 24.95 23.21 -15.09
C THR A 221 24.22 24.44 -14.52
N ASP A 222 22.97 24.28 -14.06
CA ASP A 222 22.19 25.36 -13.44
C ASP A 222 22.83 25.84 -12.10
N GLU A 223 23.49 24.95 -11.37
CA GLU A 223 24.24 25.24 -10.15
C GLU A 223 25.47 26.13 -10.43
N SER A 224 26.14 25.94 -11.59
CA SER A 224 27.33 26.70 -11.99
C SER A 224 27.01 28.13 -12.39
N ASP A 225 25.78 28.45 -12.79
CA ASP A 225 25.37 29.75 -13.31
C ASP A 225 24.80 30.72 -12.23
N GLY A 226 24.90 30.35 -10.95
CA GLY A 226 24.68 31.24 -9.82
C GLY A 226 23.23 31.65 -9.53
N SER A 227 22.25 31.02 -10.17
CA SER A 227 20.84 31.22 -9.85
C SER A 227 20.47 30.42 -8.61
N LYS A 228 20.70 31.04 -7.42
CA LYS A 228 20.16 30.54 -6.15
C LYS A 228 18.63 30.63 -6.12
N SER A 229 17.94 29.79 -6.88
CA SER A 229 16.56 29.52 -6.63
C SER A 229 16.51 28.51 -5.49
N GLY A 230 16.02 28.93 -4.32
CA GLY A 230 16.08 28.21 -3.05
C GLY A 230 15.15 26.98 -2.94
N ASN A 231 14.92 26.29 -4.04
CA ASN A 231 14.14 25.05 -4.07
C ASN A 231 15.10 23.94 -4.51
N GLY A 232 15.32 22.95 -3.65
CA GLY A 232 16.22 21.84 -3.92
C GLY A 232 15.89 21.05 -5.18
N LEU A 233 16.81 20.18 -5.58
CA LEU A 233 16.75 19.31 -6.76
C LEU A 233 15.37 18.61 -6.90
N GLY A 234 14.77 18.21 -5.79
CA GLY A 234 13.48 17.53 -5.78
C GLY A 234 12.33 18.42 -6.21
N SER A 235 12.28 19.69 -5.79
CA SER A 235 11.22 20.61 -6.25
C SER A 235 11.38 20.96 -7.73
N ALA A 236 12.62 21.03 -8.25
CA ALA A 236 12.89 21.15 -9.68
C ALA A 236 12.44 19.90 -10.45
N LEU A 237 12.63 18.70 -9.88
CA LEU A 237 12.17 17.44 -10.47
C LEU A 237 10.64 17.30 -10.44
N LEU A 238 9.98 17.76 -9.38
CA LEU A 238 8.52 17.67 -9.22
C LEU A 238 7.79 18.92 -9.75
N GLY A 239 8.46 20.08 -9.77
CA GLY A 239 7.89 21.38 -10.10
C GLY A 239 7.84 21.77 -11.59
N GLY A 240 8.21 20.90 -12.51
CA GLY A 240 7.99 21.11 -13.95
C GLY A 240 9.12 21.78 -14.73
N THR A 241 10.27 22.05 -14.15
CA THR A 241 11.43 22.60 -14.88
C THR A 241 12.22 21.53 -15.67
N LEU A 242 11.99 20.24 -15.35
CA LEU A 242 12.62 19.10 -16.02
C LEU A 242 11.55 18.12 -16.53
N SER A 243 10.99 18.40 -17.69
CA SER A 243 9.93 17.60 -18.32
C SER A 243 10.27 16.11 -18.47
N THR A 244 11.55 15.75 -18.52
CA THR A 244 12.03 14.37 -18.69
C THR A 244 12.00 13.56 -17.41
N LEU A 245 12.31 14.13 -16.24
CA LEU A 245 12.22 13.43 -14.95
C LEU A 245 10.81 13.48 -14.38
N ASN A 246 9.99 14.44 -14.76
CA ASN A 246 8.55 14.41 -14.47
C ASN A 246 7.86 13.15 -15.06
N ALA A 247 8.41 12.56 -16.13
CA ALA A 247 7.92 11.28 -16.64
C ALA A 247 8.35 10.08 -15.79
N LEU A 248 9.49 10.16 -15.10
CA LEU A 248 10.06 9.07 -14.30
C LEU A 248 9.70 9.16 -12.81
N ALA A 249 9.56 10.38 -12.27
CA ALA A 249 9.17 10.58 -10.88
C ALA A 249 7.82 9.90 -10.53
N PRO A 250 6.75 10.00 -11.33
CA PRO A 250 5.52 9.25 -11.08
C PRO A 250 5.69 7.73 -11.16
N LEU A 251 6.64 7.22 -11.97
CA LEU A 251 6.94 5.80 -12.05
C LEU A 251 7.73 5.33 -10.82
N ALA A 252 8.75 6.09 -10.44
CA ALA A 252 9.60 5.77 -9.27
C ALA A 252 8.86 5.92 -7.94
N LEU A 253 7.90 6.86 -7.86
CA LEU A 253 7.03 7.07 -6.71
C LEU A 253 5.69 6.32 -6.83
N LYS A 254 5.55 5.45 -7.81
CA LYS A 254 4.41 4.55 -7.94
C LYS A 254 4.70 3.24 -7.21
N ALA A 255 3.66 2.69 -6.59
CA ALA A 255 3.75 1.38 -5.94
C ALA A 255 4.24 0.31 -6.93
N LEU A 256 5.24 -0.46 -6.51
CA LEU A 256 5.71 -1.61 -7.27
C LEU A 256 4.69 -2.74 -7.20
N VAL A 257 4.34 -3.28 -8.37
CA VAL A 257 3.47 -4.44 -8.48
C VAL A 257 4.35 -5.67 -8.73
N PRO A 258 4.35 -6.69 -7.86
CA PRO A 258 5.09 -7.90 -8.11
C PRO A 258 4.56 -8.58 -9.38
N GLY A 259 5.46 -8.93 -10.30
CA GLY A 259 5.12 -9.71 -11.50
C GLY A 259 4.65 -8.91 -12.72
N GLY A 260 4.84 -7.60 -12.76
CA GLY A 260 4.68 -6.80 -13.97
C GLY A 260 5.99 -6.78 -14.77
N ILE A 261 6.17 -7.73 -15.70
CA ILE A 261 7.01 -7.60 -16.89
C ILE A 261 6.08 -7.20 -18.03
#